data_db87d7cbe13d477c7dc344d4fa4de4f5
#
_entry.id   db87d7cbe13d477c7dc344d4fa4de4f5
#
_cell.length_a   1.000
_cell.length_b   1.000
_cell.length_c   1.000
_cell.angle_alpha   90.00
_cell.angle_beta   90.00
_cell.angle_gamma   90.00
#
_symmetry.space_group_name_H-M   'P 1'
#
loop_
_entity.id
_entity.type
_entity.pdbx_description
1 polymer ?
#
loop_
_entity_poly.entity_id
_entity_poly.type
_entity_poly.pdbx_seq_one_letter_code
_entity_poly.pdbx_strand_id
1 'polypeptide(L)'
;MKSDISVVIPLYNKEKEIARTLRSVLAQTSQPLEIIVVDDGSTDGSAARVEEIGSPLIRLIRQENRGVSAARNRAMQEACGEYAALLDGDDTWEPGYLAEIERLIAAYPNCGAYATSFNVDDGHRLTPGDTPQTEGVVDFFTEALSHYVLIPSSTTLRRKPVLSLGGFPEGMRMGEDQYLWTKLARTSPVCFSPARLVRYSKAASNRSAAIYRPEQTRFSFEDLYEPAARDSSNEYVARAALGKALVVSAKGGTAEAARAAKFFAYTRHDRRTLRKLRILNALPVRWRGPLLAA
;
A
#
# COMPACT_ATOMS: atom_id res chain seq x y z
N MET A 1 -6.44 -21.42 -18.52
CA MET A 1 -7.18 -21.58 -17.23
C MET A 1 -7.91 -20.27 -16.98
N LYS A 2 -9.09 -20.31 -16.35
CA LYS A 2 -9.77 -19.06 -15.96
C LYS A 2 -8.99 -18.43 -14.81
N SER A 3 -8.75 -17.12 -14.86
CA SER A 3 -8.06 -16.41 -13.79
C SER A 3 -8.81 -16.55 -12.46
N ASP A 4 -8.09 -16.70 -11.37
CA ASP A 4 -8.64 -16.74 -10.00
C ASP A 4 -8.23 -15.48 -9.20
N ILE A 5 -8.02 -14.38 -9.95
CA ILE A 5 -7.59 -13.09 -9.43
C ILE A 5 -8.75 -12.09 -9.57
N SER A 6 -9.24 -11.57 -8.44
CA SER A 6 -10.10 -10.39 -8.40
C SER A 6 -9.23 -9.14 -8.28
N VAL A 7 -9.48 -8.12 -9.11
CA VAL A 7 -8.82 -6.81 -8.97
C VAL A 7 -9.61 -5.95 -8.00
N VAL A 8 -8.92 -5.31 -7.05
CA VAL A 8 -9.50 -4.53 -5.96
C VAL A 8 -9.03 -3.08 -6.08
N ILE A 9 -9.97 -2.15 -6.30
CA ILE A 9 -9.69 -0.73 -6.50
C ILE A 9 -10.47 0.11 -5.49
N PRO A 10 -9.81 0.69 -4.46
CA PRO A 10 -10.42 1.71 -3.63
C PRO A 10 -10.52 3.02 -4.43
N LEU A 11 -11.67 3.68 -4.39
CA LEU A 11 -11.93 4.90 -5.14
C LEU A 11 -12.41 6.02 -4.19
N TYR A 12 -11.72 7.17 -4.24
CA TYR A 12 -12.16 8.39 -3.57
C TYR A 12 -11.63 9.62 -4.27
N ASN A 13 -12.50 10.37 -4.92
CA ASN A 13 -12.19 11.63 -5.63
C ASN A 13 -11.01 11.49 -6.62
N LYS A 14 -11.16 10.59 -7.61
CA LYS A 14 -10.19 10.28 -8.68
C LYS A 14 -10.83 10.39 -10.07
N GLU A 15 -11.73 11.36 -10.25
CA GLU A 15 -12.44 11.55 -11.53
C GLU A 15 -11.51 11.61 -12.75
N LYS A 16 -10.33 12.24 -12.58
CA LYS A 16 -9.37 12.45 -13.68
C LYS A 16 -8.55 11.20 -13.99
N GLU A 17 -8.37 10.29 -13.00
CA GLU A 17 -7.44 9.18 -13.07
C GLU A 17 -8.12 7.83 -13.30
N ILE A 18 -9.27 7.59 -12.67
CA ILE A 18 -9.91 6.26 -12.58
C ILE A 18 -10.18 5.60 -13.94
N ALA A 19 -10.57 6.38 -14.95
CA ALA A 19 -10.83 5.81 -16.28
C ALA A 19 -9.55 5.24 -16.93
N ARG A 20 -8.38 5.89 -16.72
CA ARG A 20 -7.07 5.39 -17.16
C ARG A 20 -6.69 4.12 -16.40
N THR A 21 -6.89 4.10 -15.09
CA THR A 21 -6.64 2.94 -14.22
C THR A 21 -7.44 1.73 -14.70
N LEU A 22 -8.75 1.86 -14.88
CA LEU A 22 -9.62 0.77 -15.34
C LEU A 22 -9.26 0.25 -16.73
N ARG A 23 -8.95 1.16 -17.68
CA ARG A 23 -8.50 0.76 -19.01
C ARG A 23 -7.22 -0.06 -18.98
N SER A 24 -6.29 0.24 -18.05
CA SER A 24 -5.05 -0.54 -17.89
C SER A 24 -5.31 -1.97 -17.39
N VAL A 25 -6.36 -2.17 -16.60
CA VAL A 25 -6.79 -3.51 -16.16
C VAL A 25 -7.48 -4.26 -17.29
N LEU A 26 -8.38 -3.59 -18.04
CA LEU A 26 -9.07 -4.21 -19.17
C LEU A 26 -8.13 -4.55 -20.34
N ALA A 27 -6.98 -3.89 -20.44
CA ALA A 27 -5.95 -4.16 -21.46
C ALA A 27 -4.95 -5.24 -21.05
N GLN A 28 -5.15 -5.94 -19.94
CA GLN A 28 -4.25 -7.01 -19.50
C GLN A 28 -4.27 -8.20 -20.46
N THR A 29 -3.10 -8.82 -20.69
CA THR A 29 -2.96 -10.02 -21.53
C THR A 29 -3.61 -11.25 -20.91
N SER A 30 -3.64 -11.33 -19.58
CA SER A 30 -4.48 -12.26 -18.82
C SER A 30 -5.60 -11.48 -18.15
N GLN A 31 -6.85 -11.84 -18.43
CA GLN A 31 -8.01 -11.12 -17.89
C GLN A 31 -8.29 -11.53 -16.46
N PRO A 32 -8.64 -10.58 -15.56
CA PRO A 32 -9.04 -10.91 -14.20
C PRO A 32 -10.38 -11.64 -14.18
N LEU A 33 -10.67 -12.29 -13.06
CA LEU A 33 -11.99 -12.87 -12.79
C LEU A 33 -13.08 -11.79 -12.75
N GLU A 34 -12.77 -10.68 -12.09
CA GLU A 34 -13.63 -9.51 -11.88
C GLU A 34 -12.79 -8.29 -11.46
N ILE A 35 -13.39 -7.11 -11.55
CA ILE A 35 -12.83 -5.85 -11.07
C ILE A 35 -13.81 -5.24 -10.08
N ILE A 36 -13.44 -5.15 -8.81
CA ILE A 36 -14.27 -4.58 -7.76
C ILE A 36 -13.76 -3.19 -7.46
N VAL A 37 -14.57 -2.18 -7.76
CA VAL A 37 -14.32 -0.78 -7.43
C VAL A 37 -15.19 -0.42 -6.24
N VAL A 38 -14.57 0.00 -5.13
CA VAL A 38 -15.31 0.49 -3.97
C VAL A 38 -15.16 2.00 -3.90
N ASP A 39 -16.23 2.70 -4.25
CA ASP A 39 -16.33 4.14 -4.12
C ASP A 39 -16.62 4.51 -2.66
N ASP A 40 -15.62 5.05 -2.00
CA ASP A 40 -15.62 5.41 -0.59
C ASP A 40 -16.17 6.82 -0.37
N GLY A 41 -17.35 7.09 -0.96
CA GLY A 41 -18.07 8.35 -0.78
C GLY A 41 -17.45 9.50 -1.57
N SER A 42 -17.08 9.30 -2.84
CA SER A 42 -16.60 10.37 -3.71
C SER A 42 -17.63 11.48 -3.87
N THR A 43 -17.15 12.72 -3.90
CA THR A 43 -17.96 13.95 -4.09
C THR A 43 -17.79 14.57 -5.47
N ASP A 44 -16.94 13.99 -6.31
CA ASP A 44 -16.69 14.35 -7.70
C ASP A 44 -17.34 13.36 -8.68
N GLY A 45 -17.01 13.44 -9.97
CA GLY A 45 -17.52 12.54 -10.99
C GLY A 45 -16.93 11.13 -11.02
N SER A 46 -16.14 10.72 -10.02
CA SER A 46 -15.40 9.44 -10.02
C SER A 46 -16.29 8.22 -10.30
N ALA A 47 -17.42 8.09 -9.60
CA ALA A 47 -18.35 6.97 -9.78
C ALA A 47 -18.96 6.94 -11.19
N ALA A 48 -19.33 8.10 -11.72
CA ALA A 48 -19.86 8.22 -13.09
C ALA A 48 -18.83 7.77 -14.14
N ARG A 49 -17.55 8.12 -13.95
CA ARG A 49 -16.46 7.66 -14.82
C ARG A 49 -16.28 6.15 -14.81
N VAL A 50 -16.51 5.49 -13.68
CA VAL A 50 -16.49 4.02 -13.62
C VAL A 50 -17.65 3.43 -14.42
N GLU A 51 -18.87 3.98 -14.27
CA GLU A 51 -20.08 3.52 -14.97
C GLU A 51 -19.97 3.73 -16.49
N GLU A 52 -19.38 4.84 -16.94
CA GLU A 52 -19.15 5.14 -18.37
C GLU A 52 -18.26 4.09 -19.08
N ILE A 53 -17.41 3.34 -18.36
CA ILE A 53 -16.60 2.27 -18.96
C ILE A 53 -17.46 1.12 -19.47
N GLY A 54 -18.59 0.81 -18.83
CA GLY A 54 -19.59 -0.14 -19.30
C GLY A 54 -19.11 -1.59 -19.42
N SER A 55 -18.04 -2.00 -18.75
CA SER A 55 -17.51 -3.37 -18.82
C SER A 55 -18.25 -4.30 -17.85
N PRO A 56 -18.68 -5.50 -18.31
CA PRO A 56 -19.34 -6.49 -17.44
C PRO A 56 -18.38 -7.07 -16.37
N LEU A 57 -17.08 -6.88 -16.49
CA LEU A 57 -16.10 -7.29 -15.47
C LEU A 57 -16.07 -6.35 -14.27
N ILE A 58 -16.59 -5.12 -14.41
CA ILE A 58 -16.54 -4.10 -13.36
C ILE A 58 -17.78 -4.15 -12.49
N ARG A 59 -17.57 -4.30 -11.19
CA ARG A 59 -18.62 -4.15 -10.17
C ARG A 59 -18.29 -2.95 -9.30
N LEU A 60 -19.11 -1.89 -9.40
CA LEU A 60 -19.01 -0.70 -8.56
C LEU A 60 -19.85 -0.87 -7.30
N ILE A 61 -19.21 -0.71 -6.16
CA ILE A 61 -19.85 -0.71 -4.83
C ILE A 61 -19.68 0.68 -4.24
N ARG A 62 -20.76 1.29 -3.76
CA ARG A 62 -20.73 2.59 -3.09
C ARG A 62 -20.86 2.41 -1.59
N GLN A 63 -20.11 3.21 -0.83
CA GLN A 63 -20.21 3.28 0.63
C GLN A 63 -20.00 4.71 1.12
N GLU A 64 -20.38 4.99 2.36
CA GLU A 64 -19.98 6.21 3.05
C GLU A 64 -18.47 6.21 3.28
N ASN A 65 -17.85 7.41 3.30
CA ASN A 65 -16.39 7.52 3.45
C ASN A 65 -15.92 6.98 4.79
N ARG A 66 -15.18 5.88 4.75
CA ARG A 66 -14.57 5.21 5.90
C ARG A 66 -13.05 5.03 5.75
N GLY A 67 -12.49 5.55 4.65
CA GLY A 67 -11.07 5.50 4.34
C GLY A 67 -10.64 4.27 3.55
N VAL A 68 -9.43 4.36 2.96
CA VAL A 68 -8.87 3.38 2.02
C VAL A 68 -8.83 1.95 2.57
N SER A 69 -8.54 1.78 3.86
CA SER A 69 -8.54 0.46 4.53
C SER A 69 -9.91 -0.19 4.50
N ALA A 70 -10.97 0.56 4.80
CA ALA A 70 -12.35 0.06 4.78
C ALA A 70 -12.79 -0.30 3.35
N ALA A 71 -12.44 0.53 2.36
CA ALA A 71 -12.72 0.26 0.95
C ALA A 71 -12.01 -1.01 0.45
N ARG A 72 -10.70 -1.17 0.74
CA ARG A 72 -9.95 -2.38 0.39
C ARG A 72 -10.50 -3.62 1.10
N ASN A 73 -10.82 -3.53 2.40
CA ASN A 73 -11.41 -4.63 3.15
C ASN A 73 -12.77 -5.05 2.57
N ARG A 74 -13.64 -4.09 2.27
CA ARG A 74 -14.93 -4.35 1.64
C ARG A 74 -14.76 -5.06 0.29
N ALA A 75 -13.88 -4.56 -0.57
CA ALA A 75 -13.62 -5.18 -1.86
C ALA A 75 -13.08 -6.61 -1.72
N MET A 76 -12.15 -6.87 -0.77
CA MET A 76 -11.65 -8.21 -0.51
C MET A 76 -12.71 -9.16 0.05
N GLN A 77 -13.67 -8.68 0.84
CA GLN A 77 -14.79 -9.49 1.33
C GLN A 77 -15.74 -9.88 0.21
N GLU A 78 -16.00 -8.96 -0.71
CA GLU A 78 -16.89 -9.13 -1.86
C GLU A 78 -16.24 -9.91 -3.02
N ALA A 79 -14.92 -10.06 -3.02
CA ALA A 79 -14.18 -10.74 -4.06
C ALA A 79 -14.46 -12.24 -4.09
N CYS A 80 -14.60 -12.81 -5.31
CA CYS A 80 -14.81 -14.24 -5.55
C CYS A 80 -13.50 -15.00 -5.73
N GLY A 81 -12.44 -14.37 -6.25
CA GLY A 81 -11.14 -14.99 -6.51
C GLY A 81 -10.40 -15.41 -5.23
N GLU A 82 -9.52 -16.40 -5.35
CA GLU A 82 -8.60 -16.77 -4.28
C GLU A 82 -7.59 -15.65 -4.01
N TYR A 83 -7.25 -14.89 -5.05
CA TYR A 83 -6.28 -13.81 -4.98
C TYR A 83 -6.95 -12.45 -5.20
N ALA A 84 -6.46 -11.45 -4.47
CA ALA A 84 -6.87 -10.05 -4.60
C ALA A 84 -5.68 -9.21 -5.07
N ALA A 85 -5.71 -8.74 -6.31
CA ALA A 85 -4.72 -7.83 -6.86
C ALA A 85 -5.13 -6.39 -6.54
N LEU A 86 -4.32 -5.69 -5.77
CA LEU A 86 -4.61 -4.34 -5.32
C LEU A 86 -4.15 -3.33 -6.38
N LEU A 87 -4.98 -2.34 -6.67
CA LEU A 87 -4.62 -1.23 -7.55
C LEU A 87 -5.27 0.06 -7.05
N ASP A 88 -4.49 1.07 -6.75
CA ASP A 88 -5.03 2.37 -6.36
C ASP A 88 -5.62 3.11 -7.58
N GLY A 89 -6.68 3.88 -7.36
CA GLY A 89 -7.49 4.49 -8.42
C GLY A 89 -6.78 5.55 -9.27
N ASP A 90 -5.50 5.80 -9.02
CA ASP A 90 -4.63 6.74 -9.75
C ASP A 90 -3.39 6.09 -10.38
N ASP A 91 -3.14 4.80 -10.14
CA ASP A 91 -2.05 4.03 -10.71
C ASP A 91 -2.49 3.26 -11.97
N THR A 92 -1.52 2.69 -12.69
CA THR A 92 -1.81 1.85 -13.87
C THR A 92 -0.86 0.67 -13.96
N TRP A 93 -1.33 -0.39 -14.63
CA TRP A 93 -0.52 -1.57 -14.94
C TRP A 93 -0.08 -1.61 -16.40
N GLU A 94 1.11 -2.15 -16.63
CA GLU A 94 1.53 -2.59 -17.95
C GLU A 94 0.75 -3.88 -18.33
N PRO A 95 0.55 -4.17 -19.63
CA PRO A 95 -0.32 -5.27 -20.07
C PRO A 95 0.03 -6.67 -19.56
N GLY A 96 1.26 -6.88 -19.10
CA GLY A 96 1.75 -8.18 -18.62
C GLY A 96 1.61 -8.41 -17.10
N TYR A 97 1.05 -7.47 -16.32
CA TYR A 97 1.05 -7.56 -14.85
C TYR A 97 0.34 -8.82 -14.34
N LEU A 98 -0.91 -9.06 -14.74
CA LEU A 98 -1.67 -10.22 -14.27
C LEU A 98 -1.06 -11.54 -14.74
N ALA A 99 -0.53 -11.60 -15.96
CA ALA A 99 0.15 -12.80 -16.46
C ALA A 99 1.42 -13.12 -15.64
N GLU A 100 2.19 -12.09 -15.24
CA GLU A 100 3.36 -12.28 -14.39
C GLU A 100 2.95 -12.75 -12.98
N ILE A 101 1.90 -12.19 -12.40
CA ILE A 101 1.36 -12.65 -11.10
C ILE A 101 0.91 -14.12 -11.18
N GLU A 102 0.20 -14.52 -12.23
CA GLU A 102 -0.21 -15.92 -12.42
C GLU A 102 0.99 -16.86 -12.55
N ARG A 103 2.04 -16.42 -13.25
CA ARG A 103 3.31 -17.16 -13.36
C ARG A 103 3.98 -17.33 -11.99
N LEU A 104 4.04 -16.27 -11.18
CA LEU A 104 4.59 -16.32 -9.82
C LEU A 104 3.78 -17.23 -8.90
N ILE A 105 2.45 -17.16 -8.96
CA ILE A 105 1.55 -18.04 -8.19
C ILE A 105 1.81 -19.52 -8.54
N ALA A 106 1.96 -19.83 -9.83
CA ALA A 106 2.24 -21.19 -10.27
C ALA A 106 3.64 -21.68 -9.82
N ALA A 107 4.65 -20.81 -9.86
CA ALA A 107 6.02 -21.16 -9.48
C ALA A 107 6.21 -21.22 -7.95
N TYR A 108 5.49 -20.40 -7.18
CA TYR A 108 5.65 -20.25 -5.73
C TYR A 108 4.29 -20.31 -5.02
N PRO A 109 3.56 -21.44 -5.06
CA PRO A 109 2.14 -21.53 -4.68
C PRO A 109 1.85 -21.31 -3.18
N ASN A 110 2.86 -21.29 -2.32
CA ASN A 110 2.69 -21.18 -0.88
C ASN A 110 2.84 -19.77 -0.31
N CYS A 111 2.99 -18.75 -1.18
CA CYS A 111 3.15 -17.38 -0.73
C CYS A 111 1.80 -16.72 -0.37
N GLY A 112 1.85 -15.83 0.62
CA GLY A 112 0.70 -15.01 1.03
C GLY A 112 0.58 -13.72 0.22
N ALA A 113 1.70 -13.25 -0.35
CA ALA A 113 1.75 -12.08 -1.23
C ALA A 113 2.69 -12.31 -2.40
N TYR A 114 2.34 -11.70 -3.54
CA TYR A 114 3.13 -11.66 -4.77
C TYR A 114 3.22 -10.21 -5.21
N ALA A 115 4.40 -9.77 -5.60
CA ALA A 115 4.58 -8.39 -6.05
C ALA A 115 5.53 -8.31 -7.25
N THR A 116 5.38 -7.23 -8.01
CA THR A 116 6.31 -6.85 -9.07
C THR A 116 6.99 -5.53 -8.74
N SER A 117 8.06 -5.23 -9.47
CA SER A 117 8.66 -3.90 -9.44
C SER A 117 7.75 -2.87 -10.14
N PHE A 118 8.05 -1.59 -9.93
CA PHE A 118 7.28 -0.47 -10.46
C PHE A 118 8.17 0.64 -10.99
N ASN A 119 7.58 1.51 -11.80
CA ASN A 119 8.12 2.82 -12.14
C ASN A 119 7.33 3.92 -11.41
N VAL A 120 8.01 4.95 -10.99
CA VAL A 120 7.41 6.18 -10.44
C VAL A 120 7.17 7.14 -11.59
N ASP A 121 5.91 7.57 -11.73
CA ASP A 121 5.47 8.57 -12.72
C ASP A 121 5.21 9.90 -12.00
N ASP A 122 6.04 10.93 -12.24
CA ASP A 122 5.86 12.26 -11.68
C ASP A 122 5.07 13.22 -12.62
N GLY A 123 4.52 12.69 -13.70
CA GLY A 123 3.79 13.42 -14.74
C GLY A 123 4.69 13.91 -15.88
N HIS A 124 6.01 13.88 -15.74
CA HIS A 124 6.99 14.28 -16.74
C HIS A 124 7.98 13.18 -17.08
N ARG A 125 8.31 12.35 -16.11
CA ARG A 125 9.34 11.33 -16.20
C ARG A 125 8.91 10.05 -15.50
N LEU A 126 9.28 8.90 -16.10
CA LEU A 126 9.25 7.59 -15.45
C LEU A 126 10.63 7.29 -14.87
N THR A 127 10.68 7.03 -13.58
CA THR A 127 11.90 6.62 -12.88
C THR A 127 11.70 5.24 -12.24
N PRO A 128 12.69 4.34 -12.32
CA PRO A 128 12.61 3.06 -11.63
C PRO A 128 12.36 3.23 -10.13
N GLY A 129 11.44 2.43 -9.57
CA GLY A 129 11.31 2.28 -8.13
C GLY A 129 12.54 1.59 -7.54
N ASP A 130 12.85 1.93 -6.30
CA ASP A 130 13.91 1.25 -5.55
C ASP A 130 13.37 -0.06 -4.98
N THR A 131 13.62 -1.17 -5.69
CA THR A 131 13.04 -2.49 -5.44
C THR A 131 14.10 -3.58 -5.49
N PRO A 132 13.87 -4.77 -4.87
CA PRO A 132 14.75 -5.92 -5.03
C PRO A 132 15.01 -6.25 -6.51
N GLN A 133 16.17 -6.80 -6.81
CA GLN A 133 16.57 -7.15 -8.19
C GLN A 133 16.50 -8.66 -8.45
N THR A 134 16.22 -9.47 -7.44
CA THR A 134 16.12 -10.94 -7.55
C THR A 134 14.67 -11.38 -7.52
N GLU A 135 14.38 -12.42 -8.33
CA GLU A 135 13.06 -13.06 -8.35
C GLU A 135 12.98 -14.18 -7.31
N GLY A 136 11.80 -14.41 -6.79
CA GLY A 136 11.48 -15.57 -5.95
C GLY A 136 10.95 -15.17 -4.57
N VAL A 137 11.01 -16.13 -3.64
CA VAL A 137 10.67 -15.89 -2.24
C VAL A 137 11.78 -15.05 -1.60
N VAL A 138 11.40 -13.91 -1.04
CA VAL A 138 12.34 -12.96 -0.42
C VAL A 138 12.24 -12.98 1.11
N ASP A 139 13.34 -12.69 1.79
CA ASP A 139 13.30 -12.28 3.19
C ASP A 139 12.73 -10.86 3.25
N PHE A 140 11.39 -10.79 3.39
CA PHE A 140 10.66 -9.54 3.31
C PHE A 140 11.20 -8.48 4.27
N PHE A 141 11.46 -8.84 5.52
CA PHE A 141 11.87 -7.85 6.51
C PHE A 141 13.27 -7.31 6.25
N THR A 142 14.19 -8.15 5.80
CA THR A 142 15.55 -7.72 5.44
C THR A 142 15.54 -6.85 4.18
N GLU A 143 14.85 -7.28 3.13
CA GLU A 143 14.74 -6.50 1.88
C GLU A 143 14.03 -5.17 2.10
N ALA A 144 12.94 -5.15 2.87
CA ALA A 144 12.13 -3.96 3.11
C ALA A 144 12.81 -2.91 4.02
N LEU A 145 13.95 -3.21 4.62
CA LEU A 145 14.80 -2.20 5.26
C LEU A 145 15.51 -1.28 4.26
N SER A 146 15.69 -1.73 3.02
CA SER A 146 16.43 -0.99 2.00
C SER A 146 15.58 -0.65 0.78
N HIS A 147 14.63 -1.52 0.43
CA HIS A 147 13.85 -1.46 -0.81
C HIS A 147 12.33 -1.45 -0.55
N TYR A 148 11.57 -1.02 -1.55
CA TYR A 148 10.13 -1.22 -1.58
C TYR A 148 9.83 -2.61 -2.14
N VAL A 149 9.50 -3.58 -1.27
CA VAL A 149 9.08 -4.93 -1.68
C VAL A 149 7.61 -4.97 -2.04
N LEU A 150 6.77 -4.39 -1.19
CA LEU A 150 5.32 -4.33 -1.36
C LEU A 150 4.86 -2.87 -1.35
N ILE A 151 4.18 -2.45 -2.41
CA ILE A 151 3.31 -1.27 -2.43
C ILE A 151 1.93 -1.73 -2.90
N PRO A 152 0.82 -1.09 -2.49
CA PRO A 152 -0.51 -1.60 -2.82
C PRO A 152 -0.66 -1.95 -4.30
N SER A 153 -0.42 -1.02 -5.21
CA SER A 153 -0.64 -1.21 -6.65
C SER A 153 0.25 -2.25 -7.33
N SER A 154 1.32 -2.71 -6.69
CA SER A 154 2.17 -3.79 -7.21
C SER A 154 1.92 -5.15 -6.53
N THR A 155 0.97 -5.23 -5.62
CA THR A 155 0.80 -6.37 -4.72
C THR A 155 -0.49 -7.13 -5.01
N THR A 156 -0.35 -8.44 -5.16
CA THR A 156 -1.46 -9.40 -5.18
C THR A 156 -1.39 -10.27 -3.92
N LEU A 157 -2.49 -10.37 -3.21
CA LEU A 157 -2.60 -11.05 -1.91
C LEU A 157 -3.40 -12.35 -2.04
N ARG A 158 -2.97 -13.39 -1.34
CA ARG A 158 -3.86 -14.52 -1.09
C ARG A 158 -4.91 -14.07 -0.06
N ARG A 159 -6.18 -14.08 -0.47
CA ARG A 159 -7.27 -13.40 0.25
C ARG A 159 -7.55 -14.00 1.63
N LYS A 160 -7.64 -15.33 1.75
CA LYS A 160 -7.97 -16.01 3.03
C LYS A 160 -7.00 -15.66 4.16
N PRO A 161 -5.66 -15.77 4.02
CA PRO A 161 -4.72 -15.36 5.06
C PRO A 161 -4.92 -13.91 5.50
N VAL A 162 -5.09 -12.98 4.55
CA VAL A 162 -5.28 -11.56 4.85
C VAL A 162 -6.56 -11.31 5.65
N LEU A 163 -7.67 -11.92 5.27
CA LEU A 163 -8.94 -11.82 6.01
C LEU A 163 -8.83 -12.41 7.42
N SER A 164 -8.12 -13.53 7.59
CA SER A 164 -7.88 -14.16 8.90
C SER A 164 -7.03 -13.26 9.81
N LEU A 165 -6.14 -12.44 9.25
CA LEU A 165 -5.35 -11.45 9.99
C LEU A 165 -6.15 -10.18 10.34
N GLY A 166 -7.40 -10.06 9.88
CA GLY A 166 -8.29 -8.92 10.10
C GLY A 166 -8.22 -7.84 9.01
N GLY A 167 -7.52 -8.10 7.89
CA GLY A 167 -7.41 -7.17 6.78
C GLY A 167 -6.56 -5.93 7.07
N PHE A 168 -6.82 -4.85 6.33
CA PHE A 168 -6.21 -3.54 6.56
C PHE A 168 -6.76 -2.89 7.84
N PRO A 169 -5.91 -2.20 8.63
CA PRO A 169 -6.34 -1.53 9.86
C PRO A 169 -7.23 -0.32 9.54
N GLU A 170 -8.55 -0.45 9.75
CA GLU A 170 -9.49 0.63 9.52
C GLU A 170 -9.22 1.81 10.46
N GLY A 171 -9.38 3.04 9.93
CA GLY A 171 -9.10 4.27 10.66
C GLY A 171 -7.61 4.66 10.70
N MET A 172 -6.68 3.78 10.34
CA MET A 172 -5.27 4.14 10.12
C MET A 172 -5.15 4.85 8.77
N ARG A 173 -4.65 6.08 8.76
CA ARG A 173 -4.60 6.91 7.56
C ARG A 173 -3.25 6.91 6.86
N MET A 174 -2.22 6.41 7.51
CA MET A 174 -0.86 6.33 6.98
C MET A 174 -0.16 5.09 7.52
N GLY A 175 0.42 4.29 6.63
CA GLY A 175 1.12 3.06 6.95
C GLY A 175 0.19 1.88 7.23
N GLU A 176 -1.08 1.97 6.82
CA GLU A 176 -2.05 0.90 6.90
C GLU A 176 -1.62 -0.35 6.12
N ASP A 177 -0.93 -0.12 5.00
CA ASP A 177 -0.31 -1.13 4.18
C ASP A 177 0.87 -1.80 4.90
N GLN A 178 1.81 -1.01 5.42
CA GLN A 178 2.97 -1.50 6.16
C GLN A 178 2.56 -2.27 7.44
N TYR A 179 1.46 -1.86 8.08
CA TYR A 179 0.89 -2.57 9.22
C TYR A 179 0.42 -3.98 8.80
N LEU A 180 -0.33 -4.08 7.70
CA LEU A 180 -0.78 -5.37 7.17
C LEU A 180 0.39 -6.21 6.65
N TRP A 181 1.35 -5.60 5.93
CA TRP A 181 2.54 -6.31 5.43
C TRP A 181 3.33 -6.96 6.55
N THR A 182 3.48 -6.28 7.69
CA THR A 182 4.16 -6.84 8.87
C THR A 182 3.46 -8.11 9.35
N LYS A 183 2.13 -8.07 9.52
CA LYS A 183 1.37 -9.22 9.97
C LYS A 183 1.43 -10.38 8.98
N LEU A 184 1.28 -10.08 7.69
CA LEU A 184 1.28 -11.09 6.63
C LEU A 184 2.65 -11.77 6.49
N ALA A 185 3.73 -11.00 6.43
CA ALA A 185 5.08 -11.52 6.24
C ALA A 185 5.59 -12.36 7.44
N ARG A 186 5.00 -12.18 8.63
CA ARG A 186 5.26 -13.06 9.79
C ARG A 186 4.62 -14.43 9.68
N THR A 187 3.59 -14.57 8.86
CA THR A 187 2.79 -15.80 8.78
C THR A 187 2.86 -16.49 7.43
N SER A 188 3.34 -15.79 6.40
CA SER A 188 3.35 -16.30 5.03
C SER A 188 4.54 -15.75 4.26
N PRO A 189 5.19 -16.55 3.40
CA PRO A 189 6.24 -16.06 2.51
C PRO A 189 5.72 -14.99 1.55
N VAL A 190 6.62 -14.11 1.11
CA VAL A 190 6.39 -13.06 0.11
C VAL A 190 7.23 -13.39 -1.13
N CYS A 191 6.59 -13.41 -2.30
CA CYS A 191 7.25 -13.61 -3.58
C CYS A 191 7.36 -12.28 -4.33
N PHE A 192 8.50 -12.03 -4.95
CA PHE A 192 8.79 -10.80 -5.68
C PHE A 192 9.33 -11.09 -7.08
N SER A 193 8.94 -10.27 -8.07
CA SER A 193 9.52 -10.22 -9.41
C SER A 193 10.09 -8.84 -9.70
N PRO A 194 11.33 -8.73 -10.25
CA PRO A 194 11.92 -7.44 -10.62
C PRO A 194 11.31 -6.83 -11.90
N ALA A 195 10.35 -7.50 -12.54
CA ALA A 195 9.65 -6.98 -13.71
C ALA A 195 8.87 -5.71 -13.35
N ARG A 196 9.14 -4.61 -14.07
CA ARG A 196 8.51 -3.29 -13.82
C ARG A 196 7.18 -3.18 -14.54
N LEU A 197 6.12 -3.66 -13.90
CA LEU A 197 4.80 -3.81 -14.51
C LEU A 197 3.74 -2.85 -13.92
N VAL A 198 4.16 -1.92 -13.09
CA VAL A 198 3.29 -0.92 -12.46
C VAL A 198 3.83 0.48 -12.69
N ARG A 199 2.93 1.43 -12.94
CA ARG A 199 3.21 2.88 -12.92
C ARG A 199 2.55 3.49 -11.69
N TYR A 200 3.37 3.83 -10.71
CA TYR A 200 2.97 4.49 -9.49
C TYR A 200 2.95 6.01 -9.71
N SER A 201 1.76 6.62 -9.70
CA SER A 201 1.58 8.03 -10.02
C SER A 201 1.84 8.94 -8.82
N LYS A 202 2.86 9.79 -8.94
CA LYS A 202 3.09 10.91 -8.01
C LYS A 202 2.38 12.20 -8.44
N ALA A 203 1.96 12.32 -9.69
CA ALA A 203 1.28 13.47 -10.24
C ALA A 203 -0.25 13.46 -10.01
N ALA A 204 -0.78 12.40 -9.39
CA ALA A 204 -2.20 12.26 -9.13
C ALA A 204 -2.75 13.33 -8.19
N SER A 205 -4.00 13.72 -8.43
CA SER A 205 -4.76 14.60 -7.54
C SER A 205 -5.08 13.89 -6.21
N ASN A 206 -5.38 14.67 -5.17
CA ASN A 206 -5.90 14.16 -3.89
C ASN A 206 -5.05 13.03 -3.25
N ARG A 207 -3.73 13.26 -3.11
CA ARG A 207 -2.84 12.33 -2.45
C ARG A 207 -2.94 12.41 -0.92
N SER A 208 -2.84 11.25 -0.24
CA SER A 208 -2.98 11.12 1.22
C SER A 208 -2.09 12.07 2.02
N ALA A 209 -0.84 12.32 1.58
CA ALA A 209 0.07 13.24 2.26
C ALA A 209 -0.43 14.69 2.31
N ALA A 210 -1.25 15.14 1.32
CA ALA A 210 -1.83 16.48 1.29
C ALA A 210 -3.02 16.62 2.26
N ILE A 211 -3.69 15.53 2.59
CA ILE A 211 -4.94 15.50 3.36
C ILE A 211 -4.77 14.91 4.75
N TYR A 212 -3.54 14.88 5.27
CA TYR A 212 -3.31 14.33 6.60
C TYR A 212 -4.17 15.03 7.66
N ARG A 213 -4.95 14.23 8.38
CA ARG A 213 -5.68 14.62 9.60
C ARG A 213 -5.22 13.70 10.72
N PRO A 214 -5.32 14.12 12.00
CA PRO A 214 -5.07 13.23 13.12
C PRO A 214 -5.89 11.95 13.00
N GLU A 215 -5.27 10.82 13.28
CA GLU A 215 -5.92 9.52 13.19
C GLU A 215 -6.83 9.30 14.41
N GLN A 216 -7.97 8.66 14.15
CA GLN A 216 -8.84 8.10 15.20
C GLN A 216 -8.83 6.59 15.00
N THR A 217 -7.73 5.95 15.35
CA THR A 217 -7.56 4.51 15.24
C THR A 217 -7.02 3.92 16.54
N ARG A 218 -7.41 2.67 16.81
CA ARG A 218 -6.83 1.85 17.88
C ARG A 218 -5.53 1.16 17.49
N PHE A 219 -5.20 1.15 16.20
CA PHE A 219 -4.03 0.45 15.69
C PHE A 219 -2.79 1.32 15.80
N SER A 220 -1.71 0.76 16.29
CA SER A 220 -0.40 1.40 16.40
C SER A 220 0.70 0.45 15.92
N PHE A 221 1.78 0.97 15.36
CA PHE A 221 2.96 0.16 15.08
C PHE A 221 3.59 -0.43 16.36
N GLU A 222 3.35 0.18 17.51
CA GLU A 222 3.76 -0.37 18.82
C GLU A 222 3.13 -1.74 19.07
N ASP A 223 1.89 -1.98 18.58
CA ASP A 223 1.18 -3.27 18.71
C ASP A 223 1.87 -4.41 17.93
N LEU A 224 2.70 -4.06 16.96
CA LEU A 224 3.44 -5.03 16.13
C LEU A 224 4.84 -5.36 16.68
N TYR A 225 5.26 -4.73 17.78
CA TYR A 225 6.53 -5.05 18.40
C TYR A 225 6.51 -6.44 19.04
N GLU A 226 7.46 -7.29 18.68
CA GLU A 226 7.55 -8.66 19.18
C GLU A 226 8.91 -8.90 19.88
N PRO A 227 8.94 -8.91 21.22
CA PRO A 227 10.20 -9.03 21.97
C PRO A 227 11.01 -10.29 21.66
N ALA A 228 10.32 -11.36 21.25
CA ALA A 228 10.93 -12.65 20.92
C ALA A 228 11.49 -12.74 19.48
N ALA A 229 11.15 -11.80 18.61
CA ALA A 229 11.62 -11.79 17.22
C ALA A 229 13.15 -11.75 17.13
N ARG A 230 13.71 -12.62 16.29
CA ARG A 230 15.16 -12.71 16.03
C ARG A 230 15.54 -12.25 14.62
N ASP A 231 14.54 -11.94 13.80
CA ASP A 231 14.65 -11.43 12.44
C ASP A 231 14.63 -9.88 12.40
N SER A 232 14.63 -9.33 11.20
CA SER A 232 14.58 -7.88 10.98
C SER A 232 13.19 -7.26 11.17
N SER A 233 12.17 -8.01 11.61
CA SER A 233 10.78 -7.53 11.65
C SER A 233 10.59 -6.33 12.58
N ASN A 234 11.22 -6.32 13.76
CA ASN A 234 11.13 -5.17 14.67
C ASN A 234 11.84 -3.92 14.11
N GLU A 235 12.92 -4.08 13.35
CA GLU A 235 13.57 -2.94 12.67
C GLU A 235 12.69 -2.39 11.55
N TYR A 236 12.00 -3.24 10.78
CA TYR A 236 11.01 -2.81 9.79
C TYR A 236 9.84 -2.06 10.42
N VAL A 237 9.30 -2.56 11.54
CA VAL A 237 8.24 -1.89 12.30
C VAL A 237 8.72 -0.52 12.80
N ALA A 238 9.94 -0.44 13.33
CA ALA A 238 10.53 0.83 13.76
C ALA A 238 10.69 1.81 12.60
N ARG A 239 11.16 1.35 11.42
CA ARG A 239 11.27 2.16 10.19
C ARG A 239 9.92 2.75 9.79
N ALA A 240 8.88 1.92 9.71
CA ALA A 240 7.52 2.35 9.37
C ALA A 240 6.97 3.38 10.37
N ALA A 241 7.08 3.08 11.66
CA ALA A 241 6.62 3.94 12.74
C ALA A 241 7.34 5.30 12.77
N LEU A 242 8.66 5.30 12.64
CA LEU A 242 9.46 6.53 12.64
C LEU A 242 9.22 7.37 11.38
N GLY A 243 9.05 6.73 10.21
CA GLY A 243 8.65 7.40 8.97
C GLY A 243 7.32 8.13 9.12
N LYS A 244 6.29 7.45 9.64
CA LYS A 244 4.99 8.04 9.98
C LYS A 244 5.15 9.18 10.98
N ALA A 245 5.91 8.97 12.06
CA ALA A 245 6.09 9.95 13.13
C ALA A 245 6.76 11.25 12.64
N LEU A 246 7.62 11.21 11.60
CA LEU A 246 8.16 12.41 10.96
C LEU A 246 7.05 13.28 10.37
N VAL A 247 6.12 12.68 9.64
CA VAL A 247 4.98 13.39 9.03
C VAL A 247 4.06 13.92 10.11
N VAL A 248 3.75 13.12 11.13
CA VAL A 248 2.95 13.50 12.30
C VAL A 248 3.56 14.70 13.00
N SER A 249 4.88 14.68 13.27
CA SER A 249 5.61 15.80 13.87
C SER A 249 5.50 17.07 13.04
N ALA A 250 5.70 16.96 11.72
CA ALA A 250 5.61 18.11 10.79
C ALA A 250 4.22 18.75 10.78
N LYS A 251 3.17 17.97 11.05
CA LYS A 251 1.76 18.43 11.13
C LYS A 251 1.34 18.85 12.54
N GLY A 252 2.25 18.86 13.52
CA GLY A 252 2.00 19.36 14.88
C GLY A 252 1.68 18.29 15.92
N GLY A 253 1.63 17.01 15.55
CA GLY A 253 1.41 15.88 16.46
C GLY A 253 2.64 15.52 17.31
N THR A 254 3.18 16.50 18.04
CA THR A 254 4.45 16.40 18.78
C THR A 254 4.44 15.30 19.83
N ALA A 255 3.35 15.15 20.58
CA ALA A 255 3.25 14.15 21.65
C ALA A 255 3.26 12.72 21.08
N GLU A 256 2.52 12.46 20.02
CA GLU A 256 2.47 11.17 19.34
C GLU A 256 3.85 10.83 18.74
N ALA A 257 4.45 11.78 18.03
CA ALA A 257 5.79 11.62 17.46
C ALA A 257 6.87 11.40 18.53
N ALA A 258 6.78 12.05 19.71
CA ALA A 258 7.69 11.84 20.83
C ALA A 258 7.53 10.44 21.45
N ARG A 259 6.28 9.95 21.57
CA ARG A 259 5.99 8.59 22.04
C ARG A 259 6.63 7.55 21.12
N ALA A 260 6.42 7.67 19.80
CA ALA A 260 7.05 6.79 18.82
C ALA A 260 8.60 6.84 18.90
N ALA A 261 9.20 8.04 19.01
CA ALA A 261 10.65 8.20 19.14
C ALA A 261 11.22 7.56 20.43
N LYS A 262 10.42 7.52 21.48
CA LYS A 262 10.81 6.87 22.75
C LYS A 262 10.68 5.34 22.64
N PHE A 263 9.54 4.85 22.11
CA PHE A 263 9.28 3.42 22.01
C PHE A 263 10.28 2.74 21.07
N PHE A 264 10.50 3.30 19.88
CA PHE A 264 11.41 2.75 18.86
C PHE A 264 12.87 3.20 19.02
N ALA A 265 13.27 3.65 20.22
CA ALA A 265 14.65 4.07 20.49
C ALA A 265 15.69 2.93 20.38
N TYR A 266 15.24 1.69 20.37
CA TYR A 266 16.09 0.49 20.21
C TYR A 266 16.63 0.31 18.80
N THR A 267 16.02 0.93 17.78
CA THR A 267 16.38 0.71 16.37
C THR A 267 17.88 0.96 16.13
N ARG A 268 18.49 0.04 15.40
CA ARG A 268 19.88 0.16 14.93
C ARG A 268 19.95 0.62 13.48
N HIS A 269 18.95 0.25 12.69
CA HIS A 269 18.88 0.56 11.27
C HIS A 269 18.46 2.01 11.01
N ASP A 270 17.42 2.51 11.69
CA ASP A 270 16.84 3.84 11.45
C ASP A 270 17.27 4.94 12.44
N ARG A 271 18.50 4.86 12.94
CA ARG A 271 19.06 5.88 13.87
C ARG A 271 19.06 7.30 13.29
N ARG A 272 19.25 7.44 11.97
CA ARG A 272 19.21 8.76 11.29
C ARG A 272 17.80 9.34 11.34
N THR A 273 16.78 8.55 11.00
CA THR A 273 15.38 8.93 11.07
C THR A 273 14.97 9.30 12.50
N LEU A 274 15.36 8.48 13.48
CA LEU A 274 15.12 8.74 14.90
C LEU A 274 15.76 10.06 15.35
N ARG A 275 17.00 10.35 14.95
CA ARG A 275 17.68 11.62 15.24
C ARG A 275 16.96 12.79 14.59
N LYS A 276 16.60 12.68 13.28
CA LYS A 276 15.84 13.70 12.55
C LYS A 276 14.51 13.99 13.28
N LEU A 277 13.79 12.97 13.71
CA LEU A 277 12.52 13.10 14.42
C LEU A 277 12.68 13.85 15.75
N ARG A 278 13.71 13.54 16.56
CA ARG A 278 13.98 14.22 17.81
C ARG A 278 14.29 15.71 17.61
N ILE A 279 15.07 16.03 16.58
CA ILE A 279 15.36 17.43 16.20
C ILE A 279 14.09 18.14 15.78
N LEU A 280 13.29 17.55 14.87
CA LEU A 280 12.04 18.14 14.42
C LEU A 280 11.09 18.43 15.59
N ASN A 281 10.96 17.50 16.54
CA ASN A 281 10.08 17.68 17.70
C ASN A 281 10.53 18.82 18.63
N ALA A 282 11.81 19.17 18.65
CA ALA A 282 12.33 20.28 19.42
C ALA A 282 12.11 21.66 18.76
N LEU A 283 11.72 21.70 17.48
CA LEU A 283 11.51 22.93 16.73
C LEU A 283 10.06 23.40 16.80
N PRO A 284 9.79 24.73 16.63
CA PRO A 284 8.43 25.24 16.43
C PRO A 284 7.76 24.57 15.21
N VAL A 285 6.47 24.24 15.32
CA VAL A 285 5.72 23.47 14.30
C VAL A 285 5.84 24.11 12.90
N ARG A 286 5.78 25.45 12.83
CA ARG A 286 5.88 26.21 11.55
C ARG A 286 7.14 25.94 10.75
N TRP A 287 8.22 25.45 11.38
CA TRP A 287 9.51 25.20 10.72
C TRP A 287 9.71 23.73 10.33
N ARG A 288 8.87 22.82 10.84
CA ARG A 288 9.03 21.38 10.66
C ARG A 288 8.73 20.91 9.22
N GLY A 289 7.67 21.47 8.60
CA GLY A 289 7.28 21.11 7.24
C GLY A 289 8.38 21.35 6.19
N PRO A 290 8.94 22.57 6.10
CA PRO A 290 10.05 22.86 5.18
C PRO A 290 11.29 21.97 5.42
N LEU A 291 11.63 21.66 6.68
CA LEU A 291 12.77 20.81 7.02
C LEU A 291 12.52 19.31 6.78
N LEU A 292 11.28 18.88 6.65
CA LEU A 292 10.95 17.51 6.25
C LEU A 292 11.11 17.32 4.74
N ALA A 293 10.82 18.36 3.96
CA ALA A 293 10.90 18.34 2.49
C ALA A 293 12.34 18.49 1.96
N ALA A 294 13.26 19.06 2.75
CA ALA A 294 14.70 19.15 2.47
C ALA A 294 15.43 17.87 2.92
#